data_f71e53b642d5facc97781538ee7a8cb3
#
_entry.id   f71e53b642d5facc97781538ee7a8cb3
#
_cell.length_a   1.000
_cell.length_b   1.000
_cell.length_c   1.000
_cell.angle_alpha   90.00
_cell.angle_beta   90.00
_cell.angle_gamma   90.00
#
_symmetry.space_group_name_H-M   'P 1'
#
loop_
_entity.id
_entity.type
_entity.pdbx_description
1 polymer ?
#
loop_
_entity_poly.entity_id
_entity_poly.type
_entity_poly.pdbx_seq_one_letter_code
_entity_poly.pdbx_strand_id
1 'polypeptide(L)'
;MGKKTLYKGFTLIDGNGGAPQENSYFVVEDKRITKVGKVEDLQATDNMEVVDLTRKYVMPGLINAHVHITLEPVGDPFGLINRESTAKTAVRGVVNLKKQI
;
A
#
# COMPACT_ATOMS: atom_id res chain seq x y z
N MET A 1 5.48 -22.00 -12.76
CA MET A 1 4.31 -21.10 -12.92
C MET A 1 4.13 -20.34 -11.63
N GLY A 2 4.04 -19.02 -11.71
CA GLY A 2 3.82 -18.18 -10.55
C GLY A 2 2.44 -18.42 -9.92
N LYS A 3 2.34 -18.25 -8.61
CA LYS A 3 1.06 -18.32 -7.88
C LYS A 3 0.20 -17.11 -8.29
N LYS A 4 -1.02 -17.39 -8.80
CA LYS A 4 -1.99 -16.35 -9.14
C LYS A 4 -3.00 -16.20 -8.02
N THR A 5 -3.25 -14.98 -7.57
CA THR A 5 -4.26 -14.67 -6.57
C THR A 5 -5.23 -13.63 -7.15
N LEU A 6 -6.52 -13.95 -7.12
CA LEU A 6 -7.62 -13.07 -7.49
C LEU A 6 -8.18 -12.40 -6.25
N TYR A 7 -8.16 -11.08 -6.21
CA TYR A 7 -8.85 -10.26 -5.21
C TYR A 7 -10.10 -9.66 -5.85
N LYS A 8 -11.27 -9.81 -5.23
CA LYS A 8 -12.54 -9.36 -5.84
C LYS A 8 -13.56 -8.84 -4.85
N GLY A 9 -14.57 -8.13 -5.38
CA GLY A 9 -15.76 -7.67 -4.65
C GLY A 9 -15.60 -6.33 -3.94
N PHE A 10 -14.47 -5.66 -4.09
CA PHE A 10 -14.16 -4.38 -3.45
C PHE A 10 -14.60 -3.17 -4.28
N THR A 11 -14.62 -2.00 -3.63
CA THR A 11 -14.70 -0.71 -4.31
C THR A 11 -13.29 -0.20 -4.60
N LEU A 12 -12.95 0.02 -5.87
CA LEU A 12 -11.66 0.52 -6.31
C LEU A 12 -11.65 2.05 -6.35
N ILE A 13 -10.63 2.65 -5.73
CA ILE A 13 -10.24 4.05 -5.88
C ILE A 13 -8.91 4.05 -6.61
N ASP A 14 -8.91 4.26 -7.93
CA ASP A 14 -7.72 4.05 -8.78
C ASP A 14 -6.69 5.20 -8.74
N GLY A 15 -7.05 6.33 -8.14
CA GLY A 15 -6.17 7.49 -8.03
C GLY A 15 -6.18 8.42 -9.26
N ASN A 16 -7.00 8.14 -10.28
CA ASN A 16 -7.08 8.96 -11.50
C ASN A 16 -8.09 10.12 -11.41
N GLY A 17 -8.71 10.32 -10.24
CA GLY A 17 -9.68 11.40 -10.01
C GLY A 17 -11.11 11.09 -10.47
N GLY A 18 -11.37 9.89 -10.96
CA GLY A 18 -12.70 9.40 -11.30
C GLY A 18 -13.51 8.96 -10.08
N ALA A 19 -14.80 8.63 -10.31
CA ALA A 19 -15.65 8.04 -9.28
C ALA A 19 -15.13 6.65 -8.87
N PRO A 20 -15.26 6.27 -7.58
CA PRO A 20 -14.93 4.92 -7.13
C PRO A 20 -15.71 3.86 -7.92
N GLN A 21 -15.04 2.79 -8.33
CA GLN A 21 -15.61 1.69 -9.10
C GLN A 21 -15.99 0.54 -8.15
N GLU A 22 -17.29 0.31 -8.00
CA GLU A 22 -17.80 -0.80 -7.19
C GLU A 22 -17.59 -2.15 -7.87
N ASN A 23 -17.62 -3.23 -7.05
CA ASN A 23 -17.54 -4.62 -7.49
C ASN A 23 -16.36 -4.88 -8.45
N SER A 24 -15.20 -4.40 -8.06
CA SER A 24 -13.96 -4.51 -8.82
C SER A 24 -13.17 -5.77 -8.46
N TYR A 25 -12.22 -6.12 -9.34
CA TYR A 25 -11.24 -7.16 -9.09
C TYR A 25 -9.85 -6.74 -9.57
N PHE A 26 -8.83 -7.38 -9.03
CA PHE A 26 -7.49 -7.43 -9.63
C PHE A 26 -6.86 -8.81 -9.43
N VAL A 27 -5.94 -9.16 -10.30
CA VAL A 27 -5.15 -10.40 -10.24
C VAL A 27 -3.69 -10.04 -9.94
N VAL A 28 -3.11 -10.71 -8.95
CA VAL A 28 -1.68 -10.63 -8.64
C VAL A 28 -0.99 -11.92 -9.11
N GLU A 29 0.08 -11.78 -9.85
CA GLU A 29 0.98 -12.86 -10.26
C GLU A 29 2.41 -12.40 -9.97
N ASP A 30 3.18 -13.21 -9.25
CA ASP A 30 4.57 -12.93 -8.92
C ASP A 30 4.83 -11.49 -8.38
N LYS A 31 4.00 -11.03 -7.44
CA LYS A 31 4.05 -9.71 -6.81
C LYS A 31 3.69 -8.54 -7.75
N ARG A 32 3.10 -8.79 -8.89
CA ARG A 32 2.63 -7.76 -9.83
C ARG A 32 1.13 -7.87 -10.06
N ILE A 33 0.45 -6.74 -10.16
CA ILE A 33 -0.92 -6.69 -10.63
C ILE A 33 -0.90 -6.86 -12.14
N THR A 34 -1.54 -7.93 -12.64
CA THR A 34 -1.55 -8.28 -14.08
C THR A 34 -2.88 -7.99 -14.76
N LYS A 35 -3.97 -7.89 -13.99
CA LYS A 35 -5.29 -7.53 -14.49
C LYS A 35 -6.03 -6.69 -13.45
N VAL A 36 -6.84 -5.74 -13.91
CA VAL A 36 -7.79 -4.95 -13.11
C VAL A 36 -9.07 -4.80 -13.90
N GLY A 37 -10.22 -4.87 -13.26
CA GLY A 37 -11.51 -4.67 -13.95
C GLY A 37 -12.70 -4.81 -13.02
N LYS A 38 -13.90 -4.89 -13.61
CA LYS A 38 -15.13 -5.20 -12.88
C LYS A 38 -15.35 -6.70 -12.81
N VAL A 39 -15.93 -7.18 -11.70
CA VAL A 39 -16.20 -8.61 -11.51
C VAL A 39 -17.12 -9.17 -12.60
N GLU A 40 -18.03 -8.37 -13.15
CA GLU A 40 -18.91 -8.77 -14.26
C GLU A 40 -18.15 -9.13 -15.55
N ASP A 41 -16.95 -8.56 -15.74
CA ASP A 41 -16.09 -8.81 -16.91
C ASP A 41 -15.07 -9.93 -16.64
N LEU A 42 -15.11 -10.54 -15.45
CA LEU A 42 -14.15 -11.54 -15.04
C LEU A 42 -14.38 -12.85 -15.81
N GLN A 43 -13.42 -13.21 -16.64
CA GLN A 43 -13.37 -14.52 -17.30
C GLN A 43 -12.90 -15.59 -16.30
N ALA A 44 -12.94 -16.87 -16.71
CA ALA A 44 -12.66 -18.03 -15.88
C ALA A 44 -11.50 -17.84 -14.86
N THR A 45 -11.74 -18.29 -13.62
CA THR A 45 -10.84 -18.15 -12.47
C THR A 45 -10.09 -19.44 -12.14
N ASP A 46 -10.05 -20.38 -13.08
CA ASP A 46 -9.45 -21.70 -12.88
C ASP A 46 -7.98 -21.55 -12.46
N ASN A 47 -7.61 -22.31 -11.42
CA ASN A 47 -6.26 -22.34 -10.84
C ASN A 47 -5.79 -21.03 -10.15
N MET A 48 -6.70 -20.16 -9.68
CA MET A 48 -6.36 -19.00 -8.86
C MET A 48 -6.79 -19.19 -7.41
N GLU A 49 -5.98 -18.73 -6.47
CA GLU A 49 -6.46 -18.48 -5.11
C GLU A 49 -7.39 -17.27 -5.13
N VAL A 50 -8.55 -17.37 -4.50
CA VAL A 50 -9.56 -16.28 -4.48
C VAL A 50 -9.63 -15.67 -3.09
N VAL A 51 -9.47 -14.34 -3.03
CA VAL A 51 -9.64 -13.53 -1.81
C VAL A 51 -10.84 -12.63 -1.99
N ASP A 52 -11.85 -12.79 -1.17
CA ASP A 52 -13.04 -11.96 -1.15
C ASP A 52 -12.79 -10.69 -0.31
N LEU A 53 -12.93 -9.53 -0.94
CA LEU A 53 -12.80 -8.21 -0.33
C LEU A 53 -14.13 -7.43 -0.36
N THR A 54 -15.25 -8.12 -0.38
CA THR A 54 -16.59 -7.50 -0.33
C THR A 54 -16.69 -6.51 0.83
N ARG A 55 -17.25 -5.33 0.58
CA ARG A 55 -17.34 -4.20 1.51
C ARG A 55 -16.00 -3.58 1.93
N LYS A 56 -14.93 -3.87 1.23
CA LYS A 56 -13.63 -3.19 1.40
C LYS A 56 -13.40 -2.16 0.31
N TYR A 57 -12.54 -1.21 0.60
CA TYR A 57 -12.00 -0.26 -0.38
C TYR A 57 -10.55 -0.63 -0.67
N VAL A 58 -10.18 -0.55 -1.94
CA VAL A 58 -8.80 -0.76 -2.39
C VAL A 58 -8.34 0.48 -3.13
N MET A 59 -7.15 0.94 -2.81
CA MET A 59 -6.52 2.11 -3.43
C MET A 59 -5.03 1.86 -3.58
N PRO A 60 -4.33 2.58 -4.46
CA PRO A 60 -2.87 2.57 -4.51
C PRO A 60 -2.27 2.96 -3.16
N GLY A 61 -1.08 2.42 -2.85
CA GLY A 61 -0.34 2.79 -1.65
C GLY A 61 -0.08 4.29 -1.61
N LEU A 62 -0.14 4.89 -0.42
CA LEU A 62 0.12 6.31 -0.23
C LEU A 62 1.61 6.60 -0.44
N ILE A 63 1.91 7.69 -1.15
CA ILE A 63 3.26 8.17 -1.39
C ILE A 63 3.44 9.49 -0.63
N ASN A 64 4.42 9.51 0.28
CA ASN A 64 4.85 10.75 0.92
C ASN A 64 6.19 11.19 0.29
N ALA A 65 6.14 12.22 -0.54
CA ALA A 65 7.31 12.73 -1.26
C ALA A 65 8.22 13.63 -0.41
N HIS A 66 7.79 14.02 0.79
CA HIS A 66 8.56 14.83 1.73
C HIS A 66 8.42 14.26 3.14
N VAL A 67 9.42 13.55 3.61
CA VAL A 67 9.41 12.92 4.93
C VAL A 67 10.74 13.14 5.66
N HIS A 68 10.66 13.42 6.97
CA HIS A 68 11.80 13.53 7.87
C HIS A 68 11.90 12.25 8.73
N ILE A 69 12.61 11.26 8.26
CA ILE A 69 12.68 9.94 8.90
C ILE A 69 13.42 9.93 10.25
N THR A 70 14.29 10.91 10.49
CA THR A 70 15.09 11.01 11.72
C THR A 70 14.50 11.97 12.75
N LEU A 71 13.48 12.75 12.39
CA LEU A 71 12.80 13.66 13.30
C LEU A 71 11.76 12.94 14.15
N GLU A 72 11.58 13.40 15.39
CA GLU A 72 10.46 13.01 16.26
C GLU A 72 9.42 14.13 16.30
N PRO A 73 8.14 13.83 16.46
CA PRO A 73 7.07 14.82 16.60
C PRO A 73 7.08 15.43 18.01
N VAL A 74 8.13 16.14 18.36
CA VAL A 74 8.33 16.83 19.65
C VAL A 74 8.41 18.33 19.44
N GLY A 75 8.30 19.12 20.50
CA GLY A 75 8.29 20.58 20.43
C GLY A 75 9.56 21.20 19.83
N ASP A 76 10.72 20.55 19.96
CA ASP A 76 12.00 20.97 19.38
C ASP A 76 12.71 19.78 18.73
N PRO A 77 12.30 19.35 17.53
CA PRO A 77 12.87 18.17 16.88
C PRO A 77 14.33 18.39 16.43
N PHE A 78 14.72 19.59 16.06
CA PHE A 78 16.09 19.90 15.65
C PHE A 78 17.04 19.99 16.84
N GLY A 79 16.61 20.56 17.95
CA GLY A 79 17.38 20.55 19.19
C GLY A 79 17.58 19.14 19.73
N LEU A 80 16.62 18.25 19.54
CA LEU A 80 16.77 16.84 19.89
C LEU A 80 17.90 16.18 19.08
N ILE A 81 17.90 16.31 17.77
CA ILE A 81 18.95 15.75 16.90
C ILE A 81 20.33 16.32 17.24
N ASN A 82 20.43 17.62 17.49
CA ASN A 82 21.71 18.26 17.80
C ASN A 82 22.34 17.78 19.13
N ARG A 83 21.54 17.22 20.03
CA ARG A 83 22.00 16.70 21.34
C ARG A 83 22.27 15.20 21.32
N GLU A 84 21.94 14.52 20.23
CA GLU A 84 22.09 13.06 20.10
C GLU A 84 23.30 12.69 19.25
N SER A 85 23.80 11.48 19.46
CA SER A 85 24.83 10.92 18.57
C SER A 85 24.23 10.57 17.21
N THR A 86 25.04 10.66 16.17
CA THR A 86 24.67 10.25 14.80
C THR A 86 24.16 8.80 14.76
N ALA A 87 24.75 7.91 15.55
CA ALA A 87 24.32 6.51 15.65
C ALA A 87 22.87 6.40 16.17
N LYS A 88 22.52 7.14 17.21
CA LYS A 88 21.16 7.13 17.76
C LYS A 88 20.15 7.70 16.76
N THR A 89 20.49 8.77 16.07
CA THR A 89 19.67 9.36 15.02
C THR A 89 19.44 8.38 13.86
N ALA A 90 20.47 7.66 13.43
CA ALA A 90 20.38 6.66 12.37
C ALA A 90 19.44 5.50 12.76
N VAL A 91 19.57 4.96 13.98
CA VAL A 91 18.70 3.90 14.50
C VAL A 91 17.25 4.38 14.56
N ARG A 92 17.00 5.62 15.00
CA ARG A 92 15.65 6.23 14.98
C ARG A 92 15.08 6.25 13.56
N GLY A 93 15.87 6.65 12.57
CA GLY A 93 15.45 6.64 11.16
C GLY A 93 14.95 5.27 10.71
N VAL A 94 15.66 4.19 11.05
CA VAL A 94 15.26 2.81 10.74
C VAL A 94 13.94 2.44 11.43
N VAL A 95 13.77 2.79 12.70
CA VAL A 95 12.54 2.52 13.47
C VAL A 95 11.35 3.26 12.87
N ASN A 96 11.53 4.53 12.48
CA ASN A 96 10.48 5.34 11.87
C ASN A 96 10.07 4.81 10.49
N LEU A 97 11.02 4.40 9.66
CA LEU A 97 10.74 3.76 8.38
C LEU A 97 9.90 2.49 8.53
N LYS A 98 10.22 1.64 9.52
CA LYS A 98 9.42 0.43 9.81
C LYS A 98 7.96 0.70 10.18
N LYS A 99 7.66 1.89 10.72
CA LYS A 99 6.28 2.27 11.08
C LYS A 99 5.49 2.77 9.86
N GLN A 100 6.17 3.13 8.78
CA GLN A 100 5.56 3.71 7.58
C GLN A 100 5.31 2.67 6.48
N ILE A 101 5.95 1.52 6.56
CA ILE A 101 5.78 0.37 5.68
C ILE A 101 4.81 -0.63 6.31
#